data_65968505d8847253105143f347736246
#
_entry.id   65968505d8847253105143f347736246
#
_cell.length_a   1.000
_cell.length_b   1.000
_cell.length_c   1.000
_cell.angle_alpha   90.00
_cell.angle_beta   90.00
_cell.angle_gamma   90.00
#
_symmetry.space_group_name_H-M   'P 1'
#
loop_
_entity.id
_entity.type
_entity.pdbx_description
1 polymer ?
#
loop_
_entity_poly.entity_id
_entity_poly.type
_entity_poly.pdbx_seq_one_letter_code
_entity_poly.pdbx_strand_id
1 'polypeptide(L)'
;MTTSVSPLPGISLAPNFSLREGQAVFLQKLSRAFERGERSHLGVFVPGYGKTLTALASFLVARAQGVCDRLVVFVPRGNLRDQYADAEELAQMLRWLGGPPLPFCVADRSEVFVKNPDIPILVATYQYACGQTGNRALKRYCKAGRPLFVLDEIHHLPEEGAWSDAVAQLPHTALVGLSGTPLRADGKPLFGVPHEVVQHDDGTKEHLYEALHEVSLRDAHAEGEILKRIEAHVVDYEITMVEEDSGRQVQCTLAELKDEITREDVDIDRYFARRHLRFHDVYLETLLGPAIARLQSKRAQHKGAHGRDVRNHQLLVICMSNRHAADVLDFIERRYSWFSATRIGQDVPEQAREDRLEAYRSGAVDIMVQVDMIGEGTDIKTISVIAKLDLVAARSKCLQQIFRGMRYFAPWSEEANVCDVFASGDLGVSDTLDWMTREVQAGMGARVSDQERTSPEKATEPTERSSWSMTQVSERQVETHRLELEHTGRMRVRRGTYEHSSPEAMDMKAQEERLRKECAELATELAYTLQDRGQRIHIRDIHARAKQRFGKAQAGMSLRLLQQKKRWLKRCAQLKRLV
;
A
#
# COMPACT_ATOMS: atom_id res chain seq x y z
N MET A 1 -16.82 31.73 8.65
CA MET A 1 -16.05 32.92 9.03
C MET A 1 -14.79 32.92 8.20
N THR A 2 -14.69 33.77 7.19
CA THR A 2 -13.48 33.93 6.37
C THR A 2 -12.41 34.58 7.24
N THR A 3 -11.51 33.75 7.78
CA THR A 3 -10.27 34.22 8.40
C THR A 3 -9.49 34.98 7.33
N SER A 4 -9.34 36.28 7.48
CA SER A 4 -8.51 37.10 6.62
C SER A 4 -7.07 36.64 6.75
N VAL A 5 -6.64 35.78 5.81
CA VAL A 5 -5.27 35.32 5.74
C VAL A 5 -4.39 36.52 5.46
N SER A 6 -3.42 36.80 6.33
CA SER A 6 -2.43 37.86 6.11
C SER A 6 -1.71 37.59 4.75
N PRO A 7 -1.40 38.65 3.97
CA PRO A 7 -0.79 38.47 2.67
C PRO A 7 0.54 37.67 2.79
N LEU A 8 0.67 36.63 2.01
CA LEU A 8 1.87 35.79 1.98
C LEU A 8 2.90 36.45 1.05
N PRO A 9 4.17 36.63 1.48
CA PRO A 9 5.21 37.16 0.61
C PRO A 9 5.36 36.34 -0.68
N GLY A 10 5.36 37.02 -1.83
CA GLY A 10 5.55 36.39 -3.13
C GLY A 10 4.38 35.56 -3.67
N ILE A 11 3.25 35.56 -2.98
CA ILE A 11 2.02 34.87 -3.40
C ILE A 11 0.90 35.88 -3.60
N SER A 12 0.30 35.86 -4.79
CA SER A 12 -0.86 36.65 -5.16
C SER A 12 -1.86 35.74 -5.85
N LEU A 13 -2.75 35.13 -5.07
CA LEU A 13 -3.64 34.06 -5.56
C LEU A 13 -4.50 34.53 -6.73
N ALA A 14 -4.68 33.66 -7.73
CA ALA A 14 -5.59 33.88 -8.83
C ALA A 14 -7.05 34.08 -8.32
N PRO A 15 -7.92 34.86 -9.01
CA PRO A 15 -9.24 35.22 -8.50
C PRO A 15 -10.16 34.06 -8.12
N ASN A 16 -10.00 32.92 -8.79
CA ASN A 16 -10.84 31.72 -8.59
C ASN A 16 -10.07 30.59 -7.89
N PHE A 17 -8.99 30.93 -7.19
CA PHE A 17 -8.18 29.93 -6.49
C PHE A 17 -7.98 30.34 -5.04
N SER A 18 -8.06 29.36 -4.14
CA SER A 18 -7.74 29.52 -2.73
C SER A 18 -6.82 28.41 -2.27
N LEU A 19 -5.86 28.74 -1.42
CA LEU A 19 -5.10 27.73 -0.69
C LEU A 19 -6.03 27.03 0.30
N ARG A 20 -5.80 25.76 0.49
CA ARG A 20 -6.41 25.02 1.60
C ARG A 20 -5.96 25.61 2.93
N GLU A 21 -6.79 25.49 3.95
CA GLU A 21 -6.53 26.12 5.25
C GLU A 21 -5.15 25.71 5.81
N GLY A 22 -4.86 24.42 5.82
CA GLY A 22 -3.57 23.93 6.31
C GLY A 22 -2.37 24.40 5.48
N GLN A 23 -2.53 24.56 4.16
CA GLN A 23 -1.47 25.12 3.30
C GLN A 23 -1.21 26.59 3.67
N ALA A 24 -2.27 27.38 3.83
CA ALA A 24 -2.15 28.78 4.18
C ALA A 24 -1.49 28.96 5.56
N VAL A 25 -1.91 28.18 6.55
CA VAL A 25 -1.32 28.21 7.91
C VAL A 25 0.15 27.80 7.88
N PHE A 26 0.49 26.72 7.17
CA PHE A 26 1.88 26.29 7.01
C PHE A 26 2.75 27.38 6.42
N LEU A 27 2.33 27.99 5.31
CA LEU A 27 3.08 29.05 4.62
C LEU A 27 3.25 30.30 5.46
N GLN A 28 2.25 30.68 6.26
CA GLN A 28 2.36 31.78 7.21
C GLN A 28 3.40 31.50 8.31
N LYS A 29 3.34 30.29 8.88
CA LYS A 29 4.34 29.86 9.87
C LYS A 29 5.74 29.79 9.25
N LEU A 30 5.87 29.28 8.02
CA LEU A 30 7.12 29.21 7.28
C LEU A 30 7.72 30.59 7.01
N SER A 31 6.88 31.55 6.58
CA SER A 31 7.30 32.93 6.37
C SER A 31 7.89 33.54 7.65
N ARG A 32 7.18 33.39 8.77
CA ARG A 32 7.65 33.88 10.08
C ARG A 32 8.92 33.17 10.57
N ALA A 33 9.03 31.88 10.30
CA ALA A 33 10.22 31.09 10.65
C ALA A 33 11.46 31.58 9.87
N PHE A 34 11.30 31.85 8.58
CA PHE A 34 12.37 32.42 7.76
C PHE A 34 12.80 33.82 8.24
N GLU A 35 11.85 34.67 8.68
CA GLU A 35 12.13 35.97 9.28
C GLU A 35 12.95 35.85 10.58
N ARG A 36 12.70 34.81 11.38
CA ARG A 36 13.49 34.51 12.58
C ARG A 36 14.85 33.88 12.30
N GLY A 37 15.16 33.58 11.03
CA GLY A 37 16.42 32.96 10.64
C GLY A 37 16.40 31.43 10.73
N GLU A 38 15.28 30.80 11.04
CA GLU A 38 15.12 29.35 11.04
C GLU A 38 15.15 28.81 9.60
N ARG A 39 15.81 27.68 9.35
CA ARG A 39 16.11 27.23 7.98
C ARG A 39 15.73 25.77 7.70
N SER A 40 15.28 25.00 8.70
CA SER A 40 14.87 23.61 8.52
C SER A 40 13.51 23.37 9.13
N HIS A 41 12.56 22.88 8.33
CA HIS A 41 11.16 22.75 8.71
C HIS A 41 10.54 21.47 8.19
N LEU A 42 9.60 20.92 8.95
CA LEU A 42 8.76 19.78 8.57
C LEU A 42 7.30 20.23 8.41
N GLY A 43 6.70 19.91 7.27
CA GLY A 43 5.27 19.99 7.03
C GLY A 43 4.67 18.59 6.90
N VAL A 44 3.64 18.29 7.68
CA VAL A 44 2.93 17.01 7.63
C VAL A 44 1.57 17.24 6.99
N PHE A 45 1.34 16.62 5.83
CA PHE A 45 0.11 16.76 5.06
C PHE A 45 -0.38 15.41 4.59
N VAL A 46 -1.60 15.06 4.92
CA VAL A 46 -2.19 13.82 4.42
C VAL A 46 -2.07 13.70 2.90
N PRO A 47 -1.96 12.50 2.34
CA PRO A 47 -1.92 12.29 0.89
C PRO A 47 -3.11 12.94 0.19
N GLY A 48 -2.87 13.60 -0.94
CA GLY A 48 -3.92 14.34 -1.68
C GLY A 48 -4.17 15.77 -1.19
N TYR A 49 -3.51 16.21 -0.12
CA TYR A 49 -3.68 17.59 0.39
C TYR A 49 -2.99 18.67 -0.46
N GLY A 50 -2.17 18.29 -1.44
CA GLY A 50 -1.51 19.21 -2.36
C GLY A 50 -0.08 19.56 -1.96
N LYS A 51 0.72 18.61 -1.52
CA LYS A 51 2.15 18.78 -1.17
C LYS A 51 2.97 19.43 -2.29
N THR A 52 2.70 19.07 -3.55
CA THR A 52 3.40 19.65 -4.72
C THR A 52 3.18 21.16 -4.81
N LEU A 53 1.92 21.62 -4.65
CA LEU A 53 1.61 23.04 -4.61
C LEU A 53 2.25 23.74 -3.41
N THR A 54 2.25 23.08 -2.25
CA THR A 54 2.88 23.59 -1.02
C THR A 54 4.40 23.75 -1.20
N ALA A 55 5.05 22.83 -1.90
CA ALA A 55 6.48 22.92 -2.24
C ALA A 55 6.80 24.15 -3.07
N LEU A 56 6.02 24.38 -4.15
CA LEU A 56 6.16 25.57 -5.00
C LEU A 56 5.86 26.87 -4.25
N ALA A 57 4.79 26.88 -3.47
CA ALA A 57 4.41 28.04 -2.65
C ALA A 57 5.50 28.37 -1.60
N SER A 58 6.10 27.35 -0.97
CA SER A 58 7.23 27.53 -0.06
C SER A 58 8.43 28.18 -0.73
N PHE A 59 8.70 27.82 -1.97
CA PHE A 59 9.74 28.45 -2.76
C PHE A 59 9.44 29.91 -3.07
N LEU A 60 8.22 30.24 -3.48
CA LEU A 60 7.84 31.63 -3.77
C LEU A 60 7.95 32.51 -2.50
N VAL A 61 7.52 32.03 -1.35
CA VAL A 61 7.67 32.70 -0.05
C VAL A 61 9.15 32.93 0.28
N ALA A 62 9.95 31.87 0.23
CA ALA A 62 11.38 31.94 0.54
C ALA A 62 12.13 32.88 -0.42
N ARG A 63 11.75 32.88 -1.71
CA ARG A 63 12.34 33.76 -2.73
C ARG A 63 12.00 35.23 -2.50
N ALA A 64 10.74 35.51 -2.18
CA ALA A 64 10.29 36.89 -1.91
C ALA A 64 10.96 37.48 -0.67
N GLN A 65 11.30 36.65 0.31
CA GLN A 65 12.05 37.06 1.51
C GLN A 65 13.58 37.06 1.33
N GLY A 66 14.06 36.78 0.12
CA GLY A 66 15.48 36.75 -0.16
C GLY A 66 16.25 35.59 0.47
N VAL A 67 15.56 34.56 0.98
CA VAL A 67 16.18 33.37 1.57
C VAL A 67 16.83 32.49 0.51
N CYS A 68 16.16 32.33 -0.64
CA CYS A 68 16.65 31.49 -1.74
C CYS A 68 16.42 32.17 -3.10
N ASP A 69 17.08 31.69 -4.14
CA ASP A 69 16.88 32.10 -5.53
C ASP A 69 16.52 30.91 -6.44
N ARG A 70 16.64 29.69 -5.94
CA ARG A 70 16.32 28.45 -6.66
C ARG A 70 15.71 27.41 -5.75
N LEU A 71 14.96 26.49 -6.37
CA LEU A 71 14.32 25.35 -5.73
C LEU A 71 14.95 24.06 -6.24
N VAL A 72 15.29 23.15 -5.33
CA VAL A 72 15.62 21.78 -5.68
C VAL A 72 14.63 20.85 -4.95
N VAL A 73 13.78 20.17 -5.71
CA VAL A 73 12.85 19.18 -5.16
C VAL A 73 13.49 17.81 -5.26
N PHE A 74 13.65 17.15 -4.13
CA PHE A 74 14.10 15.77 -4.09
C PHE A 74 12.91 14.83 -3.86
N VAL A 75 12.82 13.78 -4.67
CA VAL A 75 11.77 12.77 -4.61
C VAL A 75 12.34 11.35 -4.56
N PRO A 76 11.66 10.39 -3.94
CA PRO A 76 12.19 9.03 -3.80
C PRO A 76 12.13 8.21 -5.10
N ARG A 77 11.23 8.53 -6.03
CA ARG A 77 10.98 7.70 -7.23
C ARG A 77 10.75 8.53 -8.50
N GLY A 78 10.98 7.87 -9.67
CA GLY A 78 10.85 8.50 -10.98
C GLY A 78 9.43 9.01 -11.28
N ASN A 79 8.39 8.28 -10.91
CA ASN A 79 7.00 8.70 -11.12
C ASN A 79 6.62 9.98 -10.36
N LEU A 80 7.16 10.18 -9.15
CA LEU A 80 7.02 11.45 -8.42
C LEU A 80 7.79 12.57 -9.11
N ARG A 81 9.00 12.28 -9.61
CA ARG A 81 9.77 13.22 -10.42
C ARG A 81 8.97 13.69 -11.64
N ASP A 82 8.36 12.75 -12.36
CA ASP A 82 7.60 13.03 -13.58
C ASP A 82 6.33 13.85 -13.29
N GLN A 83 5.70 13.64 -12.13
CA GLN A 83 4.60 14.49 -11.64
C GLN A 83 5.02 15.95 -11.40
N TYR A 84 6.19 16.17 -10.78
CA TYR A 84 6.74 17.52 -10.62
C TYR A 84 7.24 18.12 -11.94
N ALA A 85 7.58 17.29 -12.90
CA ALA A 85 8.10 17.68 -14.20
C ALA A 85 7.02 17.84 -15.28
N ASP A 86 5.75 17.73 -14.92
CA ASP A 86 4.65 18.06 -15.82
C ASP A 86 4.59 19.58 -16.03
N ALA A 87 4.89 19.99 -17.27
CA ALA A 87 5.01 21.39 -17.61
C ALA A 87 3.68 22.16 -17.52
N GLU A 88 2.58 21.50 -17.85
CA GLU A 88 1.26 22.12 -17.82
C GLU A 88 0.77 22.26 -16.36
N GLU A 89 0.91 21.21 -15.56
CA GLU A 89 0.55 21.23 -14.13
C GLU A 89 1.41 22.25 -13.37
N LEU A 90 2.72 22.27 -13.59
CA LEU A 90 3.61 23.22 -12.95
C LEU A 90 3.27 24.68 -13.31
N ALA A 91 3.05 24.95 -14.60
CA ALA A 91 2.66 26.28 -15.05
C ALA A 91 1.29 26.70 -14.50
N GLN A 92 0.37 25.74 -14.38
CA GLN A 92 -0.96 26.00 -13.80
C GLN A 92 -0.86 26.30 -12.30
N MET A 93 -0.08 25.55 -11.53
CA MET A 93 0.14 25.81 -10.10
C MET A 93 0.80 27.17 -9.88
N LEU A 94 1.80 27.56 -10.68
CA LEU A 94 2.42 28.88 -10.61
C LEU A 94 1.41 29.99 -10.92
N ARG A 95 0.54 29.82 -11.92
CA ARG A 95 -0.55 30.78 -12.21
C ARG A 95 -1.52 30.90 -11.04
N TRP A 96 -1.90 29.80 -10.40
CA TRP A 96 -2.77 29.85 -9.21
C TRP A 96 -2.15 30.63 -8.05
N LEU A 97 -0.83 30.50 -7.87
CA LEU A 97 -0.08 31.22 -6.84
C LEU A 97 0.24 32.67 -7.21
N GLY A 98 -0.10 33.11 -8.43
CA GLY A 98 0.25 34.44 -8.95
C GLY A 98 1.76 34.63 -9.18
N GLY A 99 2.50 33.55 -9.22
CA GLY A 99 3.94 33.56 -9.53
C GLY A 99 4.20 33.77 -11.03
N PRO A 100 5.40 34.24 -11.38
CA PRO A 100 5.79 34.32 -12.78
C PRO A 100 5.95 32.92 -13.38
N PRO A 101 5.84 32.75 -14.71
CA PRO A 101 6.24 31.51 -15.34
C PRO A 101 7.73 31.28 -15.09
N LEU A 102 8.05 30.18 -14.42
CA LEU A 102 9.41 29.82 -14.07
C LEU A 102 9.84 28.59 -14.86
N PRO A 103 10.99 28.65 -15.55
CA PRO A 103 11.53 27.47 -16.20
C PRO A 103 11.95 26.43 -15.15
N PHE A 104 11.82 25.16 -15.51
CA PHE A 104 12.24 24.04 -14.68
C PHE A 104 13.06 23.05 -15.48
N CYS A 105 13.77 22.18 -14.80
CA CYS A 105 14.52 21.09 -15.38
C CYS A 105 14.47 19.86 -14.48
N VAL A 106 14.60 18.69 -15.10
CA VAL A 106 14.80 17.43 -14.40
C VAL A 106 16.30 17.11 -14.35
N ALA A 107 16.76 16.68 -13.19
CA ALA A 107 18.12 16.20 -13.03
C ALA A 107 18.26 14.81 -13.66
N ASP A 108 18.88 14.76 -14.81
CA ASP A 108 19.18 13.56 -15.59
C ASP A 108 20.60 13.54 -16.12
N ARG A 109 20.93 12.52 -16.92
CA ARG A 109 22.26 12.36 -17.51
C ARG A 109 22.62 13.43 -18.55
N SER A 110 21.66 14.19 -19.06
CA SER A 110 21.91 15.27 -20.03
C SER A 110 22.59 16.47 -19.40
N GLU A 111 22.49 16.62 -18.07
CA GLU A 111 23.05 17.72 -17.28
C GLU A 111 22.68 19.13 -17.83
N VAL A 112 21.49 19.26 -18.43
CA VAL A 112 21.00 20.53 -18.98
C VAL A 112 20.98 21.63 -17.92
N PHE A 113 20.65 21.32 -16.69
CA PHE A 113 20.63 22.24 -15.55
C PHE A 113 22.04 22.77 -15.16
N VAL A 114 23.08 22.02 -15.48
CA VAL A 114 24.47 22.46 -15.24
C VAL A 114 24.92 23.47 -16.31
N LYS A 115 24.45 23.29 -17.56
CA LYS A 115 24.72 24.19 -18.68
C LYS A 115 23.88 25.47 -18.59
N ASN A 116 22.73 25.39 -17.94
CA ASN A 116 21.80 26.50 -17.74
C ASN A 116 21.55 26.71 -16.23
N PRO A 117 22.52 27.24 -15.49
CA PRO A 117 22.43 27.39 -14.04
C PRO A 117 21.35 28.40 -13.59
N ASP A 118 20.83 29.20 -14.51
CA ASP A 118 19.78 30.19 -14.23
C ASP A 118 18.35 29.58 -14.15
N ILE A 119 18.19 28.30 -14.48
CA ILE A 119 16.92 27.59 -14.30
C ILE A 119 16.62 27.53 -12.80
N PRO A 120 15.51 28.14 -12.33
CA PRO A 120 15.27 28.30 -10.90
C PRO A 120 14.66 27.08 -10.24
N ILE A 121 14.08 26.13 -10.98
CA ILE A 121 13.43 24.93 -10.43
C ILE A 121 14.10 23.69 -10.99
N LEU A 122 14.63 22.85 -10.11
CA LEU A 122 15.22 21.56 -10.43
C LEU A 122 14.51 20.44 -9.66
N VAL A 123 14.15 19.37 -10.37
CA VAL A 123 13.58 18.15 -9.78
C VAL A 123 14.58 17.02 -9.90
N ALA A 124 14.93 16.39 -8.79
CA ALA A 124 15.91 15.31 -8.73
C ALA A 124 15.39 14.12 -7.91
N THR A 125 15.84 12.91 -8.22
CA THR A 125 15.60 11.76 -7.33
C THR A 125 16.76 11.63 -6.33
N TYR A 126 16.48 11.05 -5.15
CA TYR A 126 17.53 10.72 -4.17
C TYR A 126 18.59 9.78 -4.79
N GLN A 127 18.17 8.85 -5.65
CA GLN A 127 19.09 7.95 -6.36
C GLN A 127 20.04 8.70 -7.30
N TYR A 128 19.54 9.72 -8.00
CA TYR A 128 20.40 10.56 -8.85
C TYR A 128 21.49 11.27 -8.02
N ALA A 129 21.12 11.77 -6.84
CA ALA A 129 22.06 12.41 -5.92
C ALA A 129 23.13 11.45 -5.38
N CYS A 130 22.85 10.15 -5.24
CA CYS A 130 23.83 9.14 -4.81
C CYS A 130 24.89 8.81 -5.87
N GLY A 131 24.58 8.99 -7.14
CA GLY A 131 25.53 8.75 -8.23
C GLY A 131 26.65 9.78 -8.22
N GLN A 132 27.91 9.35 -8.35
CA GLN A 132 29.07 10.28 -8.31
C GLN A 132 28.93 11.42 -9.31
N THR A 133 28.53 11.13 -10.56
CA THR A 133 28.30 12.13 -11.60
C THR A 133 27.14 13.04 -11.23
N GLY A 134 26.01 12.46 -10.82
CA GLY A 134 24.82 13.21 -10.42
C GLY A 134 25.09 14.13 -9.23
N ASN A 135 25.77 13.64 -8.18
CA ASN A 135 26.13 14.45 -7.01
C ASN A 135 27.05 15.63 -7.39
N ARG A 136 28.04 15.37 -8.24
CA ARG A 136 28.94 16.42 -8.72
C ARG A 136 28.20 17.49 -9.53
N ALA A 137 27.26 17.07 -10.39
CA ALA A 137 26.45 17.98 -11.20
C ALA A 137 25.52 18.82 -10.30
N LEU A 138 24.79 18.18 -9.36
CA LEU A 138 23.97 18.86 -8.37
C LEU A 138 24.78 19.85 -7.52
N LYS A 139 25.97 19.46 -7.08
CA LYS A 139 26.88 20.34 -6.29
C LYS A 139 27.27 21.58 -7.04
N ARG A 140 27.53 21.46 -8.36
CA ARG A 140 27.85 22.64 -9.21
C ARG A 140 26.63 23.56 -9.32
N TYR A 141 25.45 23.02 -9.58
CA TYR A 141 24.21 23.80 -9.65
C TYR A 141 23.87 24.48 -8.33
N CYS A 142 23.95 23.78 -7.20
CA CYS A 142 23.69 24.34 -5.89
C CYS A 142 24.65 25.45 -5.49
N LYS A 143 25.96 25.34 -5.87
CA LYS A 143 26.97 26.37 -5.62
C LYS A 143 26.78 27.66 -6.44
N ALA A 144 26.03 27.60 -7.54
CA ALA A 144 25.75 28.75 -8.38
C ALA A 144 24.69 29.70 -7.83
N GLY A 145 24.05 29.37 -6.71
CA GLY A 145 23.01 30.19 -6.07
C GLY A 145 22.69 29.74 -4.64
N ARG A 146 21.52 30.14 -4.16
CA ARG A 146 21.00 29.85 -2.82
C ARG A 146 19.79 28.92 -2.91
N PRO A 147 19.97 27.59 -2.90
CA PRO A 147 18.88 26.67 -3.07
C PRO A 147 18.04 26.49 -1.78
N LEU A 148 16.72 26.48 -1.95
CA LEU A 148 15.78 25.82 -1.05
C LEU A 148 15.71 24.35 -1.43
N PHE A 149 15.97 23.45 -0.50
CA PHE A 149 15.68 22.03 -0.69
C PHE A 149 14.27 21.73 -0.21
N VAL A 150 13.46 21.15 -1.07
CA VAL A 150 12.21 20.49 -0.67
C VAL A 150 12.42 18.99 -0.78
N LEU A 151 12.29 18.30 0.35
CA LEU A 151 12.39 16.85 0.46
C LEU A 151 10.99 16.27 0.50
N ASP A 152 10.47 15.89 -0.66
CA ASP A 152 9.14 15.28 -0.74
C ASP A 152 9.21 13.81 -0.33
N GLU A 153 8.18 13.36 0.41
CA GLU A 153 8.13 12.07 1.08
C GLU A 153 9.41 11.81 1.92
N ILE A 154 9.75 12.80 2.77
CA ILE A 154 10.99 12.82 3.56
C ILE A 154 11.17 11.57 4.44
N HIS A 155 10.10 10.84 4.76
CA HIS A 155 10.17 9.58 5.51
C HIS A 155 11.01 8.49 4.79
N HIS A 156 11.29 8.64 3.49
CA HIS A 156 12.25 7.79 2.79
C HIS A 156 13.71 8.15 3.07
N LEU A 157 13.98 9.31 3.68
CA LEU A 157 15.33 9.80 3.93
C LEU A 157 15.64 9.75 5.43
N PRO A 158 16.27 8.65 5.93
CA PRO A 158 16.73 8.59 7.32
C PRO A 158 17.88 9.57 7.55
N GLU A 159 18.16 9.93 8.80
CA GLU A 159 19.29 10.80 9.13
C GLU A 159 20.63 10.18 8.67
N GLU A 160 20.75 8.86 8.74
CA GLU A 160 21.93 8.11 8.31
C GLU A 160 21.60 7.16 7.16
N GLY A 161 22.35 7.27 6.07
CA GLY A 161 22.21 6.38 4.92
C GLY A 161 22.75 6.98 3.63
N ALA A 162 22.90 6.18 2.59
CA ALA A 162 23.52 6.61 1.34
C ALA A 162 22.81 7.82 0.68
N TRP A 163 21.50 7.90 0.81
CA TRP A 163 20.72 9.03 0.28
C TRP A 163 20.95 10.30 1.10
N SER A 164 20.94 10.18 2.41
CA SER A 164 21.18 11.30 3.33
C SER A 164 22.58 11.85 3.20
N ASP A 165 23.58 10.97 3.16
CA ASP A 165 24.98 11.34 2.97
C ASP A 165 25.18 12.09 1.64
N ALA A 166 24.49 11.64 0.58
CA ALA A 166 24.55 12.29 -0.71
C ALA A 166 23.92 13.68 -0.70
N VAL A 167 22.75 13.85 -0.07
CA VAL A 167 22.05 15.14 0.04
C VAL A 167 22.79 16.09 0.98
N ALA A 168 23.36 15.59 2.09
CA ALA A 168 24.13 16.38 3.05
C ALA A 168 25.36 17.05 2.43
N GLN A 169 25.94 16.46 1.39
CA GLN A 169 27.09 17.03 0.67
C GLN A 169 26.73 18.20 -0.24
N LEU A 170 25.44 18.45 -0.47
CA LEU A 170 24.97 19.50 -1.36
C LEU A 170 24.72 20.79 -0.58
N PRO A 171 25.31 21.93 -1.01
CA PRO A 171 25.07 23.20 -0.35
C PRO A 171 23.63 23.65 -0.56
N HIS A 172 22.97 24.04 0.53
CA HIS A 172 21.61 24.60 0.53
C HIS A 172 21.48 25.71 1.57
N THR A 173 20.51 26.59 1.39
CA THR A 173 20.26 27.72 2.29
C THR A 173 19.15 27.40 3.29
N ALA A 174 18.16 26.64 2.85
CA ALA A 174 17.04 26.20 3.69
C ALA A 174 16.51 24.84 3.22
N LEU A 175 15.79 24.15 4.12
CA LEU A 175 15.24 22.83 3.90
C LEU A 175 13.78 22.80 4.36
N VAL A 176 12.90 22.23 3.54
CA VAL A 176 11.51 21.95 3.87
C VAL A 176 11.24 20.47 3.58
N GLY A 177 11.05 19.68 4.62
CA GLY A 177 10.59 18.29 4.51
C GLY A 177 9.07 18.25 4.40
N LEU A 178 8.54 17.46 3.47
CA LEU A 178 7.10 17.20 3.31
C LEU A 178 6.84 15.71 3.41
N SER A 179 5.83 15.32 4.18
CA SER A 179 5.40 13.91 4.27
C SER A 179 3.91 13.82 4.58
N GLY A 180 3.27 12.77 4.12
CA GLY A 180 1.93 12.39 4.57
C GLY A 180 1.95 11.47 5.79
N THR A 181 3.07 10.81 6.00
CA THR A 181 3.32 9.89 7.12
C THR A 181 4.76 10.08 7.57
N PRO A 182 5.06 10.93 8.55
CA PRO A 182 6.43 11.17 9.01
C PRO A 182 7.05 9.96 9.74
N LEU A 183 6.31 8.86 9.80
CA LEU A 183 6.70 7.63 10.46
C LEU A 183 7.63 6.80 9.60
N ARG A 184 8.68 6.27 10.21
CA ARG A 184 9.59 5.31 9.57
C ARG A 184 9.49 3.96 10.28
N ALA A 185 9.39 2.90 9.49
CA ALA A 185 9.34 1.53 10.02
C ALA A 185 10.63 1.08 10.72
N ASP A 186 11.77 1.72 10.41
CA ASP A 186 13.08 1.41 10.99
C ASP A 186 13.42 2.24 12.25
N GLY A 187 12.49 3.09 12.71
CA GLY A 187 12.68 3.93 13.91
C GLY A 187 13.83 4.96 13.81
N LYS A 188 14.44 5.15 12.63
CA LYS A 188 15.50 6.13 12.44
C LYS A 188 14.93 7.54 12.28
N PRO A 189 15.64 8.57 12.79
CA PRO A 189 15.21 9.95 12.63
C PRO A 189 15.22 10.39 11.15
N LEU A 190 14.42 11.41 10.86
CA LEU A 190 14.33 12.03 9.54
C LEU A 190 15.50 12.98 9.30
N PHE A 191 16.06 12.95 8.10
CA PHE A 191 17.19 13.77 7.70
C PHE A 191 16.91 15.27 7.84
N GLY A 192 17.78 15.95 8.59
CA GLY A 192 17.77 17.40 8.71
C GLY A 192 16.54 18.01 9.38
N VAL A 193 15.68 17.19 9.99
CA VAL A 193 14.51 17.66 10.75
C VAL A 193 14.84 17.71 12.23
N PRO A 194 14.65 18.86 12.90
CA PRO A 194 14.81 18.95 14.34
C PRO A 194 13.89 17.98 15.08
N HIS A 195 14.43 17.27 16.05
CA HIS A 195 13.68 16.32 16.86
C HIS A 195 14.26 16.19 18.27
N GLU A 196 13.40 15.81 19.21
CA GLU A 196 13.80 15.42 20.56
C GLU A 196 13.84 13.89 20.65
N VAL A 197 14.78 13.37 21.43
CA VAL A 197 14.89 11.93 21.69
C VAL A 197 14.36 11.65 23.09
N VAL A 198 13.26 10.94 23.18
CA VAL A 198 12.71 10.44 24.43
C VAL A 198 13.16 8.99 24.61
N GLN A 199 13.77 8.69 25.73
CA GLN A 199 14.16 7.33 26.10
C GLN A 199 13.14 6.77 27.09
N HIS A 200 12.54 5.64 26.74
CA HIS A 200 11.57 4.93 27.58
C HIS A 200 12.27 3.97 28.53
N ASP A 201 11.57 3.59 29.61
CA ASP A 201 12.10 2.69 30.66
C ASP A 201 12.47 1.29 30.12
N ASP A 202 11.90 0.87 29.01
CA ASP A 202 12.22 -0.38 28.30
C ASP A 202 13.48 -0.30 27.42
N GLY A 203 14.15 0.86 27.41
CA GLY A 203 15.34 1.12 26.62
C GLY A 203 15.07 1.53 25.17
N THR A 204 13.80 1.64 24.77
CA THR A 204 13.42 2.12 23.43
C THR A 204 13.63 3.63 23.31
N LYS A 205 14.00 4.09 22.11
CA LYS A 205 14.17 5.51 21.80
C LYS A 205 13.05 5.95 20.87
N GLU A 206 12.42 7.05 21.24
CA GLU A 206 11.38 7.71 20.44
C GLU A 206 11.91 9.05 19.90
N HIS A 207 11.68 9.33 18.63
CA HIS A 207 12.03 10.60 18.00
C HIS A 207 10.76 11.44 17.84
N LEU A 208 10.67 12.53 18.60
CA LEU A 208 9.57 13.49 18.53
C LEU A 208 9.95 14.63 17.60
N TYR A 209 9.25 14.76 16.47
CA TYR A 209 9.47 15.82 15.51
C TYR A 209 8.60 17.03 15.82
N GLU A 210 9.19 18.21 15.76
CA GLU A 210 8.46 19.44 15.78
C GLU A 210 8.05 19.82 14.34
N ALA A 211 6.84 19.40 13.95
CA ALA A 211 6.26 19.83 12.68
C ALA A 211 5.88 21.30 12.76
N LEU A 212 6.33 22.10 11.78
CA LEU A 212 5.94 23.50 11.67
C LEU A 212 4.42 23.63 11.54
N HIS A 213 3.81 22.70 10.82
CA HIS A 213 2.37 22.52 10.76
C HIS A 213 2.02 21.10 10.33
N GLU A 214 0.95 20.61 10.88
CA GLU A 214 0.38 19.31 10.56
C GLU A 214 -1.07 19.44 10.17
N VAL A 215 -1.47 18.77 9.09
CA VAL A 215 -2.85 18.54 8.70
C VAL A 215 -3.17 17.09 8.96
N SER A 216 -3.95 16.84 10.00
CA SER A 216 -4.41 15.52 10.38
C SER A 216 -5.48 14.99 9.40
N LEU A 217 -5.75 13.68 9.47
CA LEU A 217 -6.89 13.09 8.75
C LEU A 217 -8.22 13.77 9.12
N ARG A 218 -8.37 14.14 10.39
CA ARG A 218 -9.54 14.87 10.90
C ARG A 218 -9.70 16.23 10.23
N ASP A 219 -8.60 16.99 10.14
CA ASP A 219 -8.63 18.32 9.53
C ASP A 219 -8.99 18.23 8.04
N ALA A 220 -8.39 17.27 7.33
CA ALA A 220 -8.67 17.03 5.92
C ALA A 220 -10.13 16.57 5.67
N HIS A 221 -10.70 15.78 6.57
CA HIS A 221 -12.12 15.42 6.49
C HIS A 221 -13.05 16.57 6.85
N ALA A 222 -12.68 17.38 7.85
CA ALA A 222 -13.48 18.54 8.25
C ALA A 222 -13.50 19.64 7.18
N GLU A 223 -12.39 19.79 6.43
CA GLU A 223 -12.30 20.74 5.32
C GLU A 223 -13.12 20.26 4.10
N GLY A 224 -13.35 18.95 3.96
CA GLY A 224 -14.15 18.35 2.88
C GLY A 224 -13.44 18.26 1.53
N GLU A 225 -13.96 17.44 0.63
CA GLU A 225 -13.49 17.26 -0.76
C GLU A 225 -11.99 16.94 -0.95
N ILE A 226 -11.33 16.43 0.09
CA ILE A 226 -9.92 16.09 0.07
C ILE A 226 -9.73 14.57 0.07
N LEU A 227 -10.47 13.91 0.97
CA LEU A 227 -10.37 12.47 1.18
C LEU A 227 -11.73 11.81 1.07
N LYS A 228 -11.75 10.60 0.51
CA LYS A 228 -12.89 9.69 0.61
C LYS A 228 -13.03 9.18 2.03
N ARG A 229 -14.25 8.88 2.43
CA ARG A 229 -14.50 8.07 3.63
C ARG A 229 -13.95 6.67 3.44
N ILE A 230 -13.48 6.06 4.52
CA ILE A 230 -13.02 4.65 4.50
C ILE A 230 -14.08 3.77 5.15
N GLU A 231 -14.36 2.67 4.47
CA GLU A 231 -15.07 1.52 5.04
C GLU A 231 -14.14 0.31 4.97
N ALA A 232 -13.74 -0.21 6.12
CA ALA A 232 -12.88 -1.38 6.16
C ALA A 232 -13.68 -2.64 6.48
N HIS A 233 -13.37 -3.68 5.74
CA HIS A 233 -14.00 -4.98 5.82
C HIS A 233 -12.92 -6.01 6.16
N VAL A 234 -12.87 -6.40 7.43
CA VAL A 234 -11.97 -7.45 7.88
C VAL A 234 -12.70 -8.77 7.72
N VAL A 235 -12.16 -9.60 6.82
CA VAL A 235 -12.75 -10.90 6.50
C VAL A 235 -12.07 -11.96 7.34
N ASP A 236 -12.83 -12.66 8.14
CA ASP A 236 -12.35 -13.73 8.99
C ASP A 236 -13.03 -15.07 8.66
N TYR A 237 -12.26 -16.15 8.76
CA TYR A 237 -12.70 -17.50 8.42
C TYR A 237 -12.10 -18.52 9.35
N GLU A 238 -12.86 -19.59 9.57
CA GLU A 238 -12.35 -20.80 10.20
C GLU A 238 -11.60 -21.63 9.16
N ILE A 239 -10.35 -21.91 9.44
CA ILE A 239 -9.48 -22.75 8.62
C ILE A 239 -9.05 -23.98 9.40
N THR A 240 -8.90 -25.09 8.70
CA THR A 240 -8.23 -26.27 9.23
C THR A 240 -6.94 -26.47 8.47
N MET A 241 -5.83 -26.39 9.15
CA MET A 241 -4.51 -26.70 8.62
C MET A 241 -4.12 -28.11 9.03
N VAL A 242 -3.46 -28.82 8.14
CA VAL A 242 -2.92 -30.16 8.42
C VAL A 242 -1.42 -30.15 8.11
N GLU A 243 -0.64 -30.54 9.08
CA GLU A 243 0.79 -30.77 8.89
C GLU A 243 1.00 -32.02 8.03
N GLU A 244 1.67 -31.87 6.89
CA GLU A 244 1.83 -32.98 5.94
C GLU A 244 2.67 -34.12 6.51
N ASP A 245 3.61 -33.82 7.39
CA ASP A 245 4.55 -34.81 7.95
C ASP A 245 3.96 -35.60 9.12
N SER A 246 3.23 -34.95 10.01
CA SER A 246 2.67 -35.58 11.23
C SER A 246 1.19 -35.91 11.14
N GLY A 247 0.48 -35.34 10.17
CA GLY A 247 -0.99 -35.42 10.09
C GLY A 247 -1.71 -34.61 11.17
N ARG A 248 -1.00 -33.81 11.98
CA ARG A 248 -1.58 -32.95 13.00
C ARG A 248 -2.50 -31.93 12.37
N GLN A 249 -3.69 -31.77 12.96
CA GLN A 249 -4.67 -30.78 12.52
C GLN A 249 -4.74 -29.63 13.50
N VAL A 250 -4.75 -28.39 12.97
CA VAL A 250 -4.99 -27.16 13.73
C VAL A 250 -6.19 -26.46 13.10
N GLN A 251 -7.21 -26.21 13.91
CA GLN A 251 -8.40 -25.48 13.50
C GLN A 251 -8.41 -24.13 14.20
N CYS A 252 -8.45 -23.07 13.43
CA CYS A 252 -8.44 -21.70 13.94
C CYS A 252 -9.11 -20.75 12.95
N THR A 253 -9.51 -19.58 13.41
CA THR A 253 -9.88 -18.46 12.52
C THR A 253 -8.64 -17.81 11.92
N LEU A 254 -8.80 -17.01 10.87
CA LEU A 254 -7.69 -16.22 10.32
C LEU A 254 -7.12 -15.25 11.36
N ALA A 255 -7.97 -14.67 12.21
CA ALA A 255 -7.54 -13.79 13.30
C ALA A 255 -6.71 -14.56 14.34
N GLU A 256 -7.17 -15.75 14.74
CA GLU A 256 -6.48 -16.62 15.70
C GLU A 256 -5.19 -17.23 15.12
N LEU A 257 -5.07 -17.34 13.80
CA LEU A 257 -3.87 -17.84 13.15
C LEU A 257 -2.61 -17.09 13.58
N LYS A 258 -2.74 -15.79 13.87
CA LYS A 258 -1.66 -14.98 14.44
C LYS A 258 -1.23 -15.50 15.82
N ASP A 259 -2.18 -15.89 16.66
CA ASP A 259 -1.94 -16.30 18.06
C ASP A 259 -1.58 -17.79 18.17
N GLU A 260 -2.24 -18.67 17.42
CA GLU A 260 -1.90 -20.09 17.36
C GLU A 260 -0.47 -20.34 16.89
N ILE A 261 -0.03 -19.57 15.89
CA ILE A 261 1.34 -19.60 15.39
C ILE A 261 2.35 -19.08 16.46
N THR A 262 1.92 -18.39 17.54
CA THR A 262 2.82 -17.93 18.60
C THR A 262 3.03 -18.93 19.72
N ARG A 263 2.23 -19.99 19.83
CA ARG A 263 2.39 -21.02 20.87
C ARG A 263 3.62 -21.86 20.60
N GLU A 264 4.45 -22.03 21.63
CA GLU A 264 5.73 -22.76 21.55
C GLU A 264 5.61 -24.22 21.10
N ASP A 265 4.41 -24.79 21.23
CA ASP A 265 4.11 -26.20 20.90
C ASP A 265 3.86 -26.44 19.40
N VAL A 266 3.77 -25.40 18.59
CA VAL A 266 3.48 -25.48 17.16
C VAL A 266 4.68 -24.94 16.39
N ASP A 267 5.56 -25.85 15.93
CA ASP A 267 6.71 -25.53 15.08
C ASP A 267 6.23 -25.20 13.64
N ILE A 268 5.27 -24.29 13.54
CA ILE A 268 4.84 -23.71 12.26
C ILE A 268 5.68 -22.48 12.01
N ASP A 269 6.39 -22.46 10.89
CA ASP A 269 6.92 -21.22 10.37
C ASP A 269 5.73 -20.29 10.00
N ARG A 270 5.45 -19.35 10.88
CA ARG A 270 4.32 -18.39 10.81
C ARG A 270 4.21 -17.71 9.46
N TYR A 271 5.37 -17.35 8.92
CA TYR A 271 5.48 -16.67 7.65
C TYR A 271 5.05 -17.58 6.50
N PHE A 272 5.46 -18.84 6.52
CA PHE A 272 5.15 -19.78 5.44
C PHE A 272 3.68 -20.18 5.42
N ALA A 273 3.06 -20.45 6.57
CA ALA A 273 1.64 -20.79 6.63
C ALA A 273 0.77 -19.65 6.08
N ARG A 274 1.02 -18.42 6.50
CA ARG A 274 0.31 -17.22 6.01
C ARG A 274 0.57 -16.96 4.53
N ARG A 275 1.78 -17.20 4.05
CA ARG A 275 2.14 -17.05 2.65
C ARG A 275 1.46 -18.10 1.77
N HIS A 276 1.45 -19.36 2.18
CA HIS A 276 0.79 -20.45 1.43
C HIS A 276 -0.71 -20.26 1.33
N LEU A 277 -1.33 -19.80 2.41
CA LEU A 277 -2.75 -19.49 2.44
C LEU A 277 -3.17 -18.55 1.29
N ARG A 278 -2.36 -17.56 0.98
CA ARG A 278 -2.66 -16.54 -0.03
C ARG A 278 -2.66 -17.04 -1.48
N PHE A 279 -2.08 -18.20 -1.73
CA PHE A 279 -2.14 -18.87 -3.03
C PHE A 279 -3.32 -19.83 -3.19
N HIS A 280 -4.12 -19.97 -2.14
CA HIS A 280 -5.22 -20.92 -2.14
C HIS A 280 -6.48 -20.30 -2.73
N ASP A 281 -7.11 -20.99 -3.72
CA ASP A 281 -8.30 -20.49 -4.41
C ASP A 281 -9.45 -20.12 -3.44
N VAL A 282 -9.62 -20.87 -2.34
CA VAL A 282 -10.63 -20.58 -1.32
C VAL A 282 -10.34 -19.27 -0.60
N TYR A 283 -9.08 -19.02 -0.23
CA TYR A 283 -8.70 -17.76 0.37
C TYR A 283 -8.92 -16.59 -0.60
N LEU A 284 -8.53 -16.76 -1.86
CA LEU A 284 -8.74 -15.74 -2.89
C LEU A 284 -10.23 -15.46 -3.11
N GLU A 285 -11.06 -16.49 -3.21
CA GLU A 285 -12.53 -16.31 -3.34
C GLU A 285 -13.12 -15.57 -2.15
N THR A 286 -12.69 -15.96 -0.96
CA THR A 286 -13.14 -15.40 0.31
C THR A 286 -12.91 -13.90 0.42
N LEU A 287 -11.74 -13.43 -0.01
CA LEU A 287 -11.37 -12.02 0.11
C LEU A 287 -11.74 -11.21 -1.13
N LEU A 288 -11.55 -11.76 -2.32
CA LEU A 288 -11.87 -11.08 -3.58
C LEU A 288 -13.36 -11.10 -3.90
N GLY A 289 -14.08 -12.16 -3.53
CA GLY A 289 -15.52 -12.26 -3.79
C GLY A 289 -16.30 -11.05 -3.27
N PRO A 290 -16.23 -10.74 -1.96
CA PRO A 290 -16.88 -9.57 -1.40
C PRO A 290 -16.37 -8.24 -1.99
N ALA A 291 -15.07 -8.11 -2.27
CA ALA A 291 -14.49 -6.90 -2.87
C ALA A 291 -15.03 -6.65 -4.28
N ILE A 292 -15.12 -7.71 -5.09
CA ILE A 292 -15.66 -7.64 -6.46
C ILE A 292 -17.17 -7.39 -6.44
N ALA A 293 -17.91 -8.04 -5.54
CA ALA A 293 -19.34 -7.78 -5.36
C ALA A 293 -19.59 -6.31 -4.96
N ARG A 294 -18.74 -5.75 -4.11
CA ARG A 294 -18.80 -4.34 -3.74
C ARG A 294 -18.50 -3.43 -4.92
N LEU A 295 -17.46 -3.73 -5.71
CA LEU A 295 -17.16 -3.01 -6.95
C LEU A 295 -18.36 -3.03 -7.90
N GLN A 296 -18.97 -4.21 -8.11
CA GLN A 296 -20.13 -4.36 -8.98
C GLN A 296 -21.32 -3.52 -8.52
N SER A 297 -21.60 -3.52 -7.22
CA SER A 297 -22.66 -2.71 -6.61
C SER A 297 -22.42 -1.21 -6.83
N LYS A 298 -21.21 -0.72 -6.55
CA LYS A 298 -20.83 0.68 -6.77
C LYS A 298 -20.96 1.07 -8.25
N ARG A 299 -20.51 0.22 -9.14
CA ARG A 299 -20.61 0.48 -10.59
C ARG A 299 -22.04 0.50 -11.09
N ALA A 300 -22.90 -0.34 -10.55
CA ALA A 300 -24.33 -0.33 -10.86
C ALA A 300 -25.02 0.95 -10.37
N GLN A 301 -24.72 1.38 -9.14
CA GLN A 301 -25.22 2.64 -8.58
C GLN A 301 -24.72 3.84 -9.38
N HIS A 302 -23.44 3.85 -9.77
CA HIS A 302 -22.85 4.91 -10.56
C HIS A 302 -23.55 5.10 -11.92
N LYS A 303 -23.88 4.01 -12.64
CA LYS A 303 -24.61 4.09 -13.90
C LYS A 303 -25.99 4.73 -13.79
N GLY A 304 -26.63 4.63 -12.62
CA GLY A 304 -27.91 5.27 -12.32
C GLY A 304 -27.81 6.75 -11.95
N ALA A 305 -26.68 7.17 -11.37
CA ALA A 305 -26.50 8.49 -10.78
C ALA A 305 -25.70 9.47 -11.67
N HIS A 306 -24.81 8.96 -12.54
CA HIS A 306 -23.89 9.77 -13.32
C HIS A 306 -23.98 9.42 -14.82
N GLY A 307 -23.69 10.41 -15.68
CA GLY A 307 -23.60 10.20 -17.11
C GLY A 307 -22.44 9.27 -17.51
N ARG A 308 -22.46 8.78 -18.75
CA ARG A 308 -21.42 7.85 -19.27
C ARG A 308 -20.02 8.47 -19.32
N ASP A 309 -19.92 9.79 -19.28
CA ASP A 309 -18.66 10.53 -19.39
C ASP A 309 -17.89 10.62 -18.05
N VAL A 310 -18.53 10.26 -16.93
CA VAL A 310 -17.87 10.25 -15.61
C VAL A 310 -17.24 8.88 -15.37
N ARG A 311 -15.94 8.87 -15.13
CA ARG A 311 -15.18 7.63 -14.83
C ARG A 311 -15.78 6.86 -13.66
N ASN A 312 -15.87 5.54 -13.82
CA ASN A 312 -16.50 4.64 -12.88
C ASN A 312 -15.52 4.15 -11.80
N HIS A 313 -16.03 3.47 -10.81
CA HIS A 313 -15.29 2.86 -9.70
C HIS A 313 -14.32 1.77 -10.19
N GLN A 314 -13.16 1.66 -9.56
CA GLN A 314 -12.10 0.70 -9.86
C GLN A 314 -11.62 0.00 -8.59
N LEU A 315 -11.13 -1.24 -8.77
CA LEU A 315 -10.56 -2.07 -7.72
C LEU A 315 -9.04 -2.13 -7.86
N LEU A 316 -8.34 -1.93 -6.75
CA LEU A 316 -6.91 -2.16 -6.60
C LEU A 316 -6.66 -3.41 -5.74
N VAL A 317 -5.98 -4.40 -6.30
CA VAL A 317 -5.57 -5.61 -5.59
C VAL A 317 -4.08 -5.54 -5.29
N ILE A 318 -3.72 -5.67 -4.01
CA ILE A 318 -2.35 -5.55 -3.52
C ILE A 318 -1.84 -6.95 -3.17
N CYS A 319 -0.80 -7.41 -3.87
CA CYS A 319 -0.23 -8.74 -3.75
C CYS A 319 1.15 -8.71 -3.11
N MET A 320 1.59 -9.85 -2.55
CA MET A 320 2.88 -9.96 -1.85
C MET A 320 4.08 -10.18 -2.78
N SER A 321 3.87 -10.69 -4.00
CA SER A 321 4.94 -10.97 -4.96
C SER A 321 4.42 -11.00 -6.40
N ASN A 322 5.32 -10.86 -7.38
CA ASN A 322 4.96 -10.92 -8.81
C ASN A 322 4.29 -12.24 -9.20
N ARG A 323 4.76 -13.36 -8.64
CA ARG A 323 4.13 -14.69 -8.83
C ARG A 323 2.71 -14.71 -8.27
N HIS A 324 2.53 -14.22 -7.03
CA HIS A 324 1.21 -14.12 -6.42
C HIS A 324 0.27 -13.24 -7.25
N ALA A 325 0.77 -12.10 -7.74
CA ALA A 325 -0.02 -11.21 -8.60
C ALA A 325 -0.42 -11.86 -9.93
N ALA A 326 0.41 -12.73 -10.50
CA ALA A 326 0.06 -13.50 -11.68
C ALA A 326 -1.04 -14.54 -11.39
N ASP A 327 -0.88 -15.32 -10.30
CA ASP A 327 -1.88 -16.33 -9.89
C ASP A 327 -3.24 -15.66 -9.53
N VAL A 328 -3.20 -14.48 -8.91
CA VAL A 328 -4.40 -13.68 -8.60
C VAL A 328 -5.07 -13.15 -9.88
N LEU A 329 -4.30 -12.66 -10.84
CA LEU A 329 -4.86 -12.23 -12.13
C LEU A 329 -5.54 -13.41 -12.84
N ASP A 330 -4.87 -14.56 -12.95
CA ASP A 330 -5.43 -15.78 -13.54
C ASP A 330 -6.71 -16.22 -12.82
N PHE A 331 -6.77 -16.06 -11.50
CA PHE A 331 -7.96 -16.35 -10.71
C PHE A 331 -9.10 -15.40 -11.07
N ILE A 332 -8.83 -14.09 -11.15
CA ILE A 332 -9.83 -13.07 -11.51
C ILE A 332 -10.35 -13.31 -12.93
N GLU A 333 -9.47 -13.54 -13.91
CA GLU A 333 -9.85 -13.76 -15.31
C GLU A 333 -10.71 -15.03 -15.49
N ARG A 334 -10.43 -16.07 -14.73
CA ARG A 334 -11.22 -17.33 -14.76
C ARG A 334 -12.58 -17.19 -14.06
N ARG A 335 -12.64 -16.41 -12.98
CA ARG A 335 -13.79 -16.41 -12.08
C ARG A 335 -14.72 -15.22 -12.32
N TYR A 336 -14.17 -14.09 -12.76
CA TYR A 336 -14.83 -12.80 -12.88
C TYR A 336 -14.57 -12.17 -14.25
N SER A 337 -14.68 -12.97 -15.31
CA SER A 337 -14.34 -12.62 -16.71
C SER A 337 -15.13 -11.43 -17.29
N TRP A 338 -16.17 -10.98 -16.62
CA TRP A 338 -16.94 -9.79 -17.00
C TRP A 338 -16.30 -8.46 -16.58
N PHE A 339 -15.23 -8.50 -15.78
CA PHE A 339 -14.40 -7.35 -15.49
C PHE A 339 -13.10 -7.41 -16.29
N SER A 340 -12.67 -6.26 -16.79
CA SER A 340 -11.33 -6.13 -17.36
C SER A 340 -10.30 -6.04 -16.24
N ALA A 341 -9.32 -6.94 -16.25
CA ALA A 341 -8.27 -6.97 -15.26
C ALA A 341 -6.88 -6.94 -15.91
N THR A 342 -5.92 -6.34 -15.24
CA THR A 342 -4.51 -6.38 -15.64
C THR A 342 -3.60 -6.37 -14.43
N ARG A 343 -2.30 -6.68 -14.63
CA ARG A 343 -1.32 -6.58 -13.55
C ARG A 343 -0.11 -5.75 -13.94
N ILE A 344 0.49 -5.13 -12.93
CA ILE A 344 1.81 -4.49 -13.02
C ILE A 344 2.74 -5.06 -11.94
N GLY A 345 4.00 -5.20 -12.29
CA GLY A 345 5.05 -5.74 -11.42
C GLY A 345 6.43 -5.45 -12.00
N GLN A 346 7.46 -5.70 -11.24
CA GLN A 346 8.85 -5.49 -11.69
C GLN A 346 9.25 -6.41 -12.84
N ASP A 347 8.59 -7.55 -12.97
CA ASP A 347 8.78 -8.54 -14.03
C ASP A 347 8.09 -8.19 -15.35
N VAL A 348 7.28 -7.10 -15.37
CA VAL A 348 6.63 -6.59 -16.59
C VAL A 348 7.55 -5.54 -17.23
N PRO A 349 7.80 -5.61 -18.56
CA PRO A 349 8.58 -4.59 -19.26
C PRO A 349 8.04 -3.15 -19.03
N GLU A 350 8.95 -2.18 -18.96
CA GLU A 350 8.62 -0.80 -18.57
C GLU A 350 7.51 -0.20 -19.45
N GLN A 351 7.64 -0.28 -20.77
CA GLN A 351 6.61 0.22 -21.68
C GLN A 351 5.25 -0.43 -21.44
N ALA A 352 5.21 -1.74 -21.27
CA ALA A 352 3.95 -2.45 -20.98
C ALA A 352 3.35 -2.08 -19.61
N ARG A 353 4.19 -1.72 -18.64
CA ARG A 353 3.71 -1.19 -17.34
C ARG A 353 3.05 0.17 -17.50
N GLU A 354 3.67 1.06 -18.27
CA GLU A 354 3.15 2.39 -18.57
C GLU A 354 1.82 2.30 -19.31
N ASP A 355 1.74 1.49 -20.36
CA ASP A 355 0.51 1.27 -21.14
C ASP A 355 -0.63 0.73 -20.26
N ARG A 356 -0.34 -0.24 -19.39
CA ARG A 356 -1.32 -0.81 -18.46
C ARG A 356 -1.75 0.17 -17.39
N LEU A 357 -0.82 0.96 -16.87
CA LEU A 357 -1.11 1.99 -15.89
C LEU A 357 -1.99 3.09 -16.50
N GLU A 358 -1.72 3.49 -17.74
CA GLU A 358 -2.53 4.49 -18.44
C GLU A 358 -3.93 3.94 -18.77
N ALA A 359 -4.03 2.68 -19.19
CA ALA A 359 -5.33 2.02 -19.38
C ALA A 359 -6.15 1.96 -18.07
N TYR A 360 -5.49 1.74 -16.94
CA TYR A 360 -6.16 1.78 -15.64
C TYR A 360 -6.50 3.22 -15.23
N ARG A 361 -5.60 4.17 -15.42
CA ARG A 361 -5.83 5.59 -15.13
C ARG A 361 -6.96 6.19 -15.96
N SER A 362 -7.08 5.82 -17.23
CA SER A 362 -8.18 6.26 -18.10
C SER A 362 -9.52 5.59 -17.79
N GLY A 363 -9.53 4.50 -17.04
CA GLY A 363 -10.74 3.73 -16.72
C GLY A 363 -11.09 2.64 -17.73
N ALA A 364 -10.18 2.34 -18.68
CA ALA A 364 -10.34 1.24 -19.64
C ALA A 364 -10.17 -0.13 -18.96
N VAL A 365 -9.51 -0.19 -17.80
CA VAL A 365 -9.34 -1.39 -16.98
C VAL A 365 -10.04 -1.20 -15.64
N ASP A 366 -10.80 -2.20 -15.21
CA ASP A 366 -11.62 -2.18 -13.99
C ASP A 366 -10.83 -2.58 -12.75
N ILE A 367 -9.94 -3.56 -12.90
CA ILE A 367 -9.19 -4.18 -11.78
C ILE A 367 -7.70 -4.16 -12.09
N MET A 368 -6.94 -3.56 -11.18
CA MET A 368 -5.48 -3.58 -11.23
C MET A 368 -4.91 -4.47 -10.14
N VAL A 369 -4.13 -5.46 -10.53
CA VAL A 369 -3.36 -6.32 -9.61
C VAL A 369 -1.91 -5.85 -9.58
N GLN A 370 -1.35 -5.60 -8.40
CA GLN A 370 -0.03 -5.00 -8.29
C GLN A 370 0.77 -5.48 -7.07
N VAL A 371 2.10 -5.28 -7.15
CA VAL A 371 3.04 -5.48 -6.04
C VAL A 371 3.84 -4.20 -5.89
N ASP A 372 3.52 -3.36 -4.92
CA ASP A 372 4.23 -2.11 -4.57
C ASP A 372 4.55 -1.15 -5.74
N MET A 373 3.86 -1.30 -6.88
CA MET A 373 4.12 -0.52 -8.10
C MET A 373 3.24 0.72 -8.22
N ILE A 374 1.97 0.64 -7.83
CA ILE A 374 1.12 1.82 -7.68
C ILE A 374 1.56 2.45 -6.36
N GLY A 375 2.62 3.25 -6.46
CA GLY A 375 3.33 3.87 -5.38
C GLY A 375 2.93 5.33 -5.19
N GLU A 376 3.69 6.00 -4.35
CA GLU A 376 3.69 7.45 -4.24
C GLU A 376 3.85 8.08 -5.62
N GLY A 377 3.13 9.15 -5.88
CA GLY A 377 3.11 9.82 -7.19
C GLY A 377 2.14 9.27 -8.23
N THR A 378 1.41 8.18 -7.95
CA THR A 378 0.36 7.72 -8.86
C THR A 378 -1.00 8.21 -8.37
N ASP A 379 -1.59 9.21 -9.03
CA ASP A 379 -2.89 9.79 -8.69
C ASP A 379 -4.03 9.15 -9.50
N ILE A 380 -4.65 8.09 -8.96
CA ILE A 380 -5.81 7.45 -9.56
C ILE A 380 -7.01 7.59 -8.61
N LYS A 381 -7.77 8.67 -8.79
CA LYS A 381 -8.87 9.04 -7.90
C LYS A 381 -10.08 8.11 -7.99
N THR A 382 -10.18 7.30 -9.03
CA THR A 382 -11.28 6.35 -9.27
C THR A 382 -11.15 5.04 -8.51
N ILE A 383 -10.01 4.78 -7.87
CA ILE A 383 -9.87 3.66 -6.92
C ILE A 383 -10.81 3.88 -5.75
N SER A 384 -11.76 2.98 -5.56
CA SER A 384 -12.76 3.04 -4.48
C SER A 384 -12.98 1.71 -3.79
N VAL A 385 -12.28 0.66 -4.23
CA VAL A 385 -12.21 -0.63 -3.57
C VAL A 385 -10.75 -1.07 -3.55
N ILE A 386 -10.28 -1.53 -2.40
CA ILE A 386 -8.94 -2.10 -2.22
C ILE A 386 -9.10 -3.51 -1.65
N ALA A 387 -8.43 -4.49 -2.27
CA ALA A 387 -8.28 -5.83 -1.72
C ALA A 387 -6.81 -6.05 -1.33
N LYS A 388 -6.56 -6.18 -0.03
CA LYS A 388 -5.21 -6.34 0.53
C LYS A 388 -4.90 -7.83 0.73
N LEU A 389 -4.13 -8.41 -0.19
CA LEU A 389 -3.72 -9.82 -0.19
C LEU A 389 -2.26 -10.01 0.23
N ASP A 390 -1.50 -8.94 0.42
CA ASP A 390 -0.11 -9.01 0.87
C ASP A 390 0.01 -9.35 2.37
N LEU A 391 1.24 -9.46 2.86
CA LEU A 391 1.55 -9.76 4.27
C LEU A 391 2.02 -8.52 5.05
N VAL A 392 1.91 -7.35 4.46
CA VAL A 392 2.39 -6.11 5.07
C VAL A 392 1.49 -5.73 6.25
N ALA A 393 2.04 -5.83 7.45
CA ALA A 393 1.40 -5.41 8.70
C ALA A 393 1.96 -4.07 9.23
N ALA A 394 3.10 -3.60 8.69
CA ALA A 394 3.70 -2.34 9.07
C ALA A 394 2.74 -1.17 8.83
N ARG A 395 2.42 -0.40 9.89
CA ARG A 395 1.41 0.67 9.85
C ARG A 395 1.65 1.68 8.74
N SER A 396 2.86 2.22 8.66
CA SER A 396 3.23 3.23 7.66
C SER A 396 2.95 2.75 6.24
N LYS A 397 3.35 1.53 5.92
CA LYS A 397 3.13 0.94 4.60
C LYS A 397 1.67 0.58 4.35
N CYS A 398 0.98 0.06 5.37
CA CYS A 398 -0.45 -0.22 5.31
C CYS A 398 -1.26 1.06 5.04
N LEU A 399 -0.93 2.16 5.73
CA LEU A 399 -1.53 3.47 5.50
C LEU A 399 -1.29 3.98 4.09
N GLN A 400 -0.06 3.90 3.61
CA GLN A 400 0.29 4.29 2.24
C GLN A 400 -0.51 3.50 1.19
N GLN A 401 -0.77 2.22 1.44
CA GLN A 401 -1.59 1.38 0.57
C GLN A 401 -3.07 1.82 0.60
N ILE A 402 -3.62 2.09 1.78
CA ILE A 402 -5.00 2.53 1.98
C ILE A 402 -5.23 3.93 1.40
N PHE A 403 -4.30 4.86 1.60
CA PHE A 403 -4.39 6.22 1.09
C PHE A 403 -4.52 6.33 -0.43
N ARG A 404 -4.20 5.28 -1.18
CA ARG A 404 -4.38 5.26 -2.63
C ARG A 404 -5.85 5.32 -3.03
N GLY A 405 -6.71 4.66 -2.27
CA GLY A 405 -8.16 4.70 -2.49
C GLY A 405 -8.86 5.89 -1.84
N MET A 406 -8.18 6.62 -0.94
CA MET A 406 -8.79 7.73 -0.21
C MET A 406 -8.86 9.05 -0.97
N ARG A 407 -8.26 9.17 -2.13
CA ARG A 407 -8.25 10.44 -2.89
C ARG A 407 -9.64 10.78 -3.39
N TYR A 408 -10.14 11.95 -3.01
CA TYR A 408 -11.46 12.43 -3.39
C TYR A 408 -11.56 12.64 -4.91
N PHE A 409 -12.68 12.24 -5.49
CA PHE A 409 -12.96 12.44 -6.91
C PHE A 409 -14.18 13.34 -7.09
N ALA A 410 -13.92 14.61 -7.32
CA ALA A 410 -14.95 15.66 -7.39
C ALA A 410 -16.13 15.38 -8.33
N PRO A 411 -15.97 14.67 -9.49
CA PRO A 411 -17.10 14.32 -10.32
C PRO A 411 -18.10 13.33 -9.71
N TRP A 412 -17.75 12.66 -8.59
CA TRP A 412 -18.67 11.76 -7.87
C TRP A 412 -19.39 12.51 -6.76
N SER A 413 -20.61 12.04 -6.43
CA SER A 413 -21.31 12.53 -5.24
C SER A 413 -20.53 12.18 -3.96
N GLU A 414 -20.87 12.82 -2.86
CA GLU A 414 -20.24 12.54 -1.57
C GLU A 414 -20.45 11.09 -1.10
N GLU A 415 -21.65 10.53 -1.34
CA GLU A 415 -21.97 9.16 -1.01
C GLU A 415 -21.17 8.15 -1.86
N ALA A 416 -20.79 8.52 -3.09
CA ALA A 416 -19.96 7.70 -3.94
C ALA A 416 -18.46 7.80 -3.58
N ASN A 417 -18.05 8.88 -2.91
CA ASN A 417 -16.69 9.11 -2.45
C ASN A 417 -16.38 8.31 -1.16
N VAL A 418 -16.52 6.99 -1.26
CA VAL A 418 -16.19 6.01 -0.21
C VAL A 418 -15.17 5.03 -0.76
N CYS A 419 -14.15 4.71 0.01
CA CYS A 419 -13.18 3.67 -0.28
C CYS A 419 -13.41 2.45 0.64
N ASP A 420 -13.78 1.33 0.05
CA ASP A 420 -13.92 0.06 0.75
C ASP A 420 -12.58 -0.69 0.74
N VAL A 421 -12.08 -1.08 1.91
CA VAL A 421 -10.82 -1.81 2.08
C VAL A 421 -11.12 -3.19 2.61
N PHE A 422 -10.80 -4.22 1.84
CA PHE A 422 -10.95 -5.61 2.22
C PHE A 422 -9.59 -6.19 2.60
N ALA A 423 -9.51 -6.79 3.79
CA ALA A 423 -8.30 -7.43 4.29
C ALA A 423 -8.67 -8.66 5.13
N SER A 424 -7.75 -9.60 5.26
CA SER A 424 -7.95 -10.76 6.13
C SER A 424 -7.64 -10.45 7.59
N GLY A 425 -8.31 -11.15 8.51
CA GLY A 425 -8.19 -10.94 9.96
C GLY A 425 -6.79 -11.14 10.52
N ASP A 426 -5.94 -11.92 9.82
CA ASP A 426 -4.56 -12.19 10.23
C ASP A 426 -3.58 -11.01 10.02
N LEU A 427 -4.01 -9.92 9.38
CA LEU A 427 -3.12 -8.80 9.03
C LEU A 427 -3.05 -7.68 10.07
N GLY A 428 -3.88 -7.71 11.11
CA GLY A 428 -3.95 -6.61 12.08
C GLY A 428 -4.37 -5.28 11.44
N VAL A 429 -5.12 -5.31 10.33
CA VAL A 429 -5.63 -4.09 9.68
C VAL A 429 -6.56 -3.34 10.62
N SER A 430 -7.30 -4.03 11.46
CA SER A 430 -8.10 -3.43 12.54
C SER A 430 -7.25 -2.54 13.43
N ASP A 431 -6.07 -3.03 13.85
CA ASP A 431 -5.14 -2.27 14.70
C ASP A 431 -4.64 -0.99 13.99
N THR A 432 -4.39 -1.09 12.66
CA THR A 432 -3.99 0.07 11.85
C THR A 432 -5.13 1.09 11.75
N LEU A 433 -6.35 0.62 11.56
CA LEU A 433 -7.53 1.48 11.46
C LEU A 433 -7.90 2.10 12.81
N ASP A 434 -7.77 1.34 13.91
CA ASP A 434 -7.91 1.86 15.27
C ASP A 434 -6.83 2.90 15.60
N TRP A 435 -5.62 2.66 15.11
CA TRP A 435 -4.54 3.64 15.23
C TRP A 435 -4.86 4.90 14.39
N MET A 436 -5.30 4.76 13.15
CA MET A 436 -5.75 5.90 12.33
C MET A 436 -6.80 6.73 13.06
N THR A 437 -7.74 6.10 13.74
CA THR A 437 -8.78 6.78 14.51
C THR A 437 -8.20 7.58 15.67
N ARG A 438 -7.25 7.00 16.40
CA ARG A 438 -6.57 7.68 17.50
C ARG A 438 -5.74 8.86 17.00
N GLU A 439 -5.02 8.70 15.90
CA GLU A 439 -4.20 9.75 15.28
C GLU A 439 -5.05 10.87 14.65
N VAL A 440 -6.23 10.54 14.14
CA VAL A 440 -7.24 11.53 13.76
C VAL A 440 -7.62 12.43 14.95
N GLN A 441 -7.54 11.91 16.18
CA GLN A 441 -7.86 12.66 17.39
C GLN A 441 -6.67 13.44 17.97
N ALA A 442 -5.43 12.92 17.80
CA ALA A 442 -4.22 13.41 18.48
C ALA A 442 -3.23 14.16 17.59
N GLY A 443 -3.31 13.99 16.26
CA GLY A 443 -2.29 14.46 15.31
C GLY A 443 -1.14 13.46 15.13
N MET A 444 -0.59 13.36 13.90
CA MET A 444 0.42 12.34 13.54
C MET A 444 1.86 12.80 13.80
N GLY A 445 2.11 14.10 13.91
CA GLY A 445 3.45 14.68 14.07
C GLY A 445 4.05 14.54 15.45
N ALA A 446 3.25 14.19 16.45
CA ALA A 446 3.69 14.25 17.85
C ALA A 446 4.32 12.95 18.37
N ARG A 447 4.18 11.80 17.70
CA ARG A 447 4.60 10.53 18.29
C ARG A 447 5.05 9.52 17.24
N VAL A 448 6.33 9.23 17.21
CA VAL A 448 6.89 8.05 16.56
C VAL A 448 7.37 7.12 17.65
N SER A 449 6.47 6.40 18.28
CA SER A 449 6.82 5.27 19.09
C SER A 449 5.97 4.08 18.69
N ASP A 450 6.49 3.31 17.80
CA ASP A 450 6.18 1.89 17.74
C ASP A 450 7.35 1.20 17.06
N GLN A 451 8.01 0.37 17.83
CA GLN A 451 8.79 -0.71 17.24
C GLN A 451 7.81 -1.56 16.43
N GLU A 452 7.54 -1.13 15.21
CA GLU A 452 7.01 -2.04 14.23
C GLU A 452 8.04 -3.15 14.14
N ARG A 453 7.72 -4.30 14.74
CA ARG A 453 8.47 -5.53 14.48
C ARG A 453 8.40 -5.74 12.99
N THR A 454 9.44 -5.28 12.32
CA THR A 454 9.65 -5.52 10.90
C THR A 454 9.69 -7.02 10.73
N SER A 455 8.65 -7.58 10.15
CA SER A 455 8.79 -8.89 9.53
C SER A 455 9.94 -8.74 8.53
N PRO A 456 10.93 -9.62 8.53
CA PRO A 456 12.12 -9.45 7.71
C PRO A 456 11.71 -9.39 6.24
N GLU A 457 11.79 -8.21 5.64
CA GLU A 457 11.48 -7.96 4.22
C GLU A 457 12.46 -8.64 3.25
N LYS A 458 13.46 -9.31 3.76
CA LYS A 458 14.45 -10.09 3.01
C LYS A 458 14.43 -11.55 3.45
N ALA A 459 13.33 -12.23 3.21
CA ALA A 459 13.42 -13.67 3.09
C ALA A 459 13.91 -13.98 1.66
N THR A 460 15.16 -14.36 1.53
CA THR A 460 15.63 -15.24 0.46
C THR A 460 14.54 -16.26 0.15
N GLU A 461 14.35 -16.60 -1.12
CA GLU A 461 13.40 -17.65 -1.51
C GLU A 461 13.52 -18.85 -0.57
N PRO A 462 12.43 -19.30 0.05
CA PRO A 462 12.51 -20.33 1.05
C PRO A 462 12.93 -21.62 0.38
N THR A 463 14.06 -22.13 0.80
CA THR A 463 14.38 -23.53 0.67
C THR A 463 13.26 -24.33 1.33
N GLU A 464 12.64 -25.23 0.60
CA GLU A 464 11.56 -26.14 0.93
C GLU A 464 11.58 -26.67 2.38
N ARG A 465 10.82 -26.07 3.29
CA ARG A 465 10.69 -26.60 4.67
C ARG A 465 9.40 -26.23 5.40
N SER A 466 8.27 -26.10 4.76
CA SER A 466 7.02 -26.16 5.52
C SER A 466 6.11 -27.24 4.96
N SER A 467 5.83 -28.20 5.80
CA SER A 467 5.03 -29.38 5.52
C SER A 467 3.54 -29.19 5.83
N TRP A 468 3.10 -27.95 5.98
CA TRP A 468 1.70 -27.66 6.28
C TRP A 468 0.87 -27.48 5.01
N SER A 469 -0.25 -28.20 4.96
CA SER A 469 -1.28 -28.03 3.94
C SER A 469 -2.61 -27.61 4.59
N MET A 470 -3.34 -26.72 3.95
CA MET A 470 -4.68 -26.36 4.36
C MET A 470 -5.66 -27.34 3.71
N THR A 471 -6.31 -28.18 4.53
CA THR A 471 -7.19 -29.26 4.04
C THR A 471 -8.67 -28.92 4.12
N GLN A 472 -9.06 -28.01 4.97
CA GLN A 472 -10.47 -27.70 5.16
C GLN A 472 -10.64 -26.23 5.54
N VAL A 473 -11.51 -25.54 4.81
CA VAL A 473 -12.07 -24.25 5.22
C VAL A 473 -13.53 -24.52 5.55
N SER A 474 -13.96 -24.26 6.78
CA SER A 474 -15.37 -24.45 7.13
C SER A 474 -16.23 -23.36 6.47
N GLU A 475 -17.46 -23.71 6.11
CA GLU A 475 -18.42 -22.74 5.52
C GLU A 475 -18.91 -21.71 6.55
N ARG A 476 -18.46 -21.81 7.79
CA ARG A 476 -18.86 -20.91 8.84
C ARG A 476 -18.14 -19.61 8.70
N GLN A 477 -18.79 -18.65 8.06
CA GLN A 477 -18.36 -17.25 8.06
C GLN A 477 -18.39 -16.75 9.51
N VAL A 478 -17.22 -16.48 10.04
CA VAL A 478 -17.07 -15.79 11.31
C VAL A 478 -17.22 -14.29 11.03
N GLU A 479 -17.79 -13.57 11.96
CA GLU A 479 -18.19 -12.17 11.84
C GLU A 479 -17.25 -11.29 10.99
N THR A 480 -17.82 -10.59 10.04
CA THR A 480 -17.11 -9.54 9.31
C THR A 480 -17.27 -8.24 10.08
N HIS A 481 -16.17 -7.64 10.49
CA HIS A 481 -16.17 -6.32 11.10
C HIS A 481 -16.11 -5.26 10.01
N ARG A 482 -17.12 -4.42 9.94
CA ARG A 482 -17.15 -3.24 9.10
C ARG A 482 -16.78 -2.03 9.93
N LEU A 483 -15.68 -1.38 9.57
CA LEU A 483 -15.17 -0.19 10.22
C LEU A 483 -15.40 1.00 9.29
N GLU A 484 -16.18 1.98 9.73
CA GLU A 484 -16.47 3.20 8.98
C GLU A 484 -15.78 4.38 9.66
N LEU A 485 -14.96 5.11 8.91
CA LEU A 485 -14.43 6.40 9.35
C LEU A 485 -15.44 7.50 8.95
N GLU A 486 -16.14 8.06 9.91
CA GLU A 486 -17.11 9.13 9.66
C GLU A 486 -16.41 10.47 9.41
N HIS A 487 -17.08 11.43 8.76
CA HIS A 487 -16.62 12.81 8.56
C HIS A 487 -16.21 13.52 9.86
N THR A 488 -16.72 13.06 10.99
CA THR A 488 -16.35 13.59 12.31
C THR A 488 -15.02 13.04 12.83
N GLY A 489 -14.32 12.22 12.07
CA GLY A 489 -13.13 11.52 12.51
C GLY A 489 -13.41 10.43 13.56
N ARG A 490 -14.66 10.03 13.72
CA ARG A 490 -15.03 8.91 14.60
C ARG A 490 -15.16 7.64 13.81
N MET A 491 -14.64 6.56 14.37
CA MET A 491 -14.78 5.24 13.80
C MET A 491 -16.04 4.57 14.33
N ARG A 492 -16.85 4.04 13.44
CA ARG A 492 -18.01 3.22 13.78
C ARG A 492 -17.74 1.79 13.38
N VAL A 493 -17.83 0.88 14.34
CA VAL A 493 -17.76 -0.56 14.08
C VAL A 493 -19.18 -1.07 13.82
N ARG A 494 -19.40 -1.57 12.61
CA ARG A 494 -20.62 -2.31 12.28
C ARG A 494 -20.27 -3.79 12.14
N ARG A 495 -20.95 -4.62 12.93
CA ARG A 495 -20.87 -6.08 12.80
C ARG A 495 -21.92 -6.54 11.80
N GLY A 496 -21.54 -7.39 10.88
CA GLY A 496 -22.44 -7.95 9.90
C GLY A 496 -21.85 -9.18 9.23
N THR A 497 -22.70 -10.04 8.71
CA THR A 497 -22.29 -11.16 7.86
C THR A 497 -22.35 -10.72 6.41
N TYR A 498 -21.29 -11.02 5.64
CA TYR A 498 -21.32 -10.89 4.18
C TYR A 498 -21.98 -12.12 3.58
N GLU A 499 -23.08 -11.91 2.86
CA GLU A 499 -23.63 -12.97 2.00
C GLU A 499 -22.74 -13.11 0.76
N HIS A 500 -22.29 -14.32 0.51
CA HIS A 500 -21.40 -14.63 -0.60
C HIS A 500 -22.05 -14.47 -1.97
N SER A 501 -21.18 -14.11 -2.91
CA SER A 501 -21.37 -14.15 -4.35
C SER A 501 -21.99 -15.46 -4.83
N SER A 502 -22.65 -15.44 -5.91
CA SER A 502 -23.44 -16.42 -6.66
C SER A 502 -23.56 -17.87 -6.14
N PRO A 503 -24.72 -18.49 -6.25
CA PRO A 503 -24.93 -19.91 -5.90
C PRO A 503 -23.93 -20.88 -6.54
N GLU A 504 -23.44 -20.57 -7.74
CA GLU A 504 -22.46 -21.38 -8.48
C GLU A 504 -21.06 -21.34 -7.85
N ALA A 505 -20.63 -20.20 -7.30
CA ALA A 505 -19.36 -20.09 -6.60
C ALA A 505 -19.36 -20.86 -5.28
N MET A 506 -20.48 -20.84 -4.56
CA MET A 506 -20.66 -21.63 -3.33
C MET A 506 -20.69 -23.13 -3.65
N ASP A 507 -21.33 -23.55 -4.74
CA ASP A 507 -21.41 -24.96 -5.12
C ASP A 507 -20.03 -25.52 -5.52
N MET A 508 -19.24 -24.78 -6.28
CA MET A 508 -17.87 -25.19 -6.63
C MET A 508 -16.96 -25.28 -5.42
N LYS A 509 -17.07 -24.35 -4.48
CA LYS A 509 -16.30 -24.34 -3.22
C LYS A 509 -16.64 -25.57 -2.37
N ALA A 510 -17.93 -25.85 -2.18
CA ALA A 510 -18.40 -27.03 -1.45
C ALA A 510 -17.91 -28.33 -2.11
N GLN A 511 -17.90 -28.40 -3.47
CA GLN A 511 -17.37 -29.54 -4.19
C GLN A 511 -15.86 -29.71 -4.01
N GLU A 512 -15.10 -28.63 -4.02
CA GLU A 512 -13.63 -28.69 -3.79
C GLU A 512 -13.32 -29.16 -2.36
N GLU A 513 -13.99 -28.63 -1.35
CA GLU A 513 -13.82 -29.03 0.05
C GLU A 513 -14.15 -30.51 0.26
N ARG A 514 -15.29 -30.94 -0.28
CA ARG A 514 -15.68 -32.33 -0.22
C ARG A 514 -14.62 -33.25 -0.82
N LEU A 515 -14.07 -32.87 -1.99
CA LEU A 515 -13.03 -33.66 -2.66
C LEU A 515 -11.71 -33.64 -1.90
N ARG A 516 -11.35 -32.53 -1.24
CA ARG A 516 -10.15 -32.47 -0.40
C ARG A 516 -10.27 -33.43 0.78
N LYS A 517 -11.43 -33.44 1.46
CA LYS A 517 -11.71 -34.35 2.57
C LYS A 517 -11.64 -35.81 2.09
N GLU A 518 -12.32 -36.13 1.01
CA GLU A 518 -12.30 -37.49 0.44
C GLU A 518 -10.89 -37.94 0.03
N CYS A 519 -10.06 -37.03 -0.51
CA CYS A 519 -8.65 -37.33 -0.84
C CYS A 519 -7.79 -37.55 0.40
N ALA A 520 -8.04 -36.83 1.50
CA ALA A 520 -7.31 -37.02 2.75
C ALA A 520 -7.68 -38.36 3.41
N GLU A 521 -8.97 -38.69 3.46
CA GLU A 521 -9.45 -39.99 3.94
C GLU A 521 -8.87 -41.17 3.15
N LEU A 522 -8.91 -41.09 1.82
CA LEU A 522 -8.33 -42.14 0.94
C LEU A 522 -6.81 -42.27 1.09
N ALA A 523 -6.10 -41.16 1.33
CA ALA A 523 -4.65 -41.23 1.58
C ALA A 523 -4.35 -41.89 2.92
N THR A 524 -5.14 -41.64 3.94
CA THR A 524 -5.04 -42.26 5.25
C THR A 524 -5.33 -43.77 5.19
N GLU A 525 -6.43 -44.17 4.55
CA GLU A 525 -6.78 -45.57 4.35
C GLU A 525 -5.71 -46.32 3.56
N LEU A 526 -5.15 -45.70 2.51
CA LEU A 526 -4.09 -46.26 1.72
C LEU A 526 -2.83 -46.47 2.56
N ALA A 527 -2.45 -45.53 3.40
CA ALA A 527 -1.29 -45.64 4.30
C ALA A 527 -1.45 -46.86 5.24
N TYR A 528 -2.59 -46.99 5.90
CA TYR A 528 -2.89 -48.15 6.76
C TYR A 528 -2.86 -49.46 5.98
N THR A 529 -3.49 -49.50 4.79
CA THR A 529 -3.49 -50.71 3.95
C THR A 529 -2.10 -51.15 3.53
N LEU A 530 -1.20 -50.20 3.28
CA LEU A 530 0.17 -50.50 2.89
C LEU A 530 1.05 -50.90 4.09
N GLN A 531 0.83 -50.28 5.26
CA GLN A 531 1.50 -50.65 6.51
C GLN A 531 1.12 -52.05 6.99
N ASP A 532 -0.15 -52.43 6.94
CA ASP A 532 -0.62 -53.82 7.26
C ASP A 532 0.02 -54.87 6.37
N ARG A 533 0.55 -54.48 5.22
CA ARG A 533 1.30 -55.35 4.31
C ARG A 533 2.82 -55.33 4.49
N GLY A 534 3.28 -54.70 5.58
CA GLY A 534 4.70 -54.63 5.91
C GLY A 534 5.48 -53.58 5.12
N GLN A 535 4.81 -52.70 4.37
CA GLN A 535 5.47 -51.59 3.69
C GLN A 535 5.62 -50.40 4.68
N ARG A 536 6.83 -49.87 4.80
CA ARG A 536 7.09 -48.68 5.64
C ARG A 536 6.73 -47.41 4.89
N ILE A 537 5.44 -47.19 4.62
CA ILE A 537 4.92 -46.05 3.92
C ILE A 537 4.03 -45.26 4.89
N HIS A 538 4.32 -43.98 5.08
CA HIS A 538 3.52 -43.08 5.88
C HIS A 538 2.61 -42.20 4.98
N ILE A 539 1.61 -41.56 5.56
CA ILE A 539 0.73 -40.62 4.84
C ILE A 539 1.53 -39.58 4.09
N ARG A 540 2.62 -39.07 4.68
CA ARG A 540 3.53 -38.10 4.05
C ARG A 540 4.11 -38.58 2.71
N ASP A 541 4.45 -39.85 2.62
CA ASP A 541 5.03 -40.41 1.40
C ASP A 541 4.01 -40.46 0.27
N ILE A 542 2.74 -40.66 0.61
CA ILE A 542 1.62 -40.62 -0.32
C ILE A 542 1.39 -39.18 -0.80
N HIS A 543 1.41 -38.21 0.12
CA HIS A 543 1.27 -36.80 -0.24
C HIS A 543 2.47 -36.29 -1.05
N ALA A 544 3.69 -36.65 -0.70
CA ALA A 544 4.90 -36.34 -1.47
C ALA A 544 4.83 -36.87 -2.89
N ARG A 545 4.41 -38.15 -3.05
CA ARG A 545 4.23 -38.78 -4.36
C ARG A 545 3.11 -38.10 -5.16
N ALA A 546 2.01 -37.73 -4.52
CA ALA A 546 0.94 -36.99 -5.15
C ALA A 546 1.42 -35.59 -5.61
N LYS A 547 2.18 -34.88 -4.78
CA LYS A 547 2.78 -33.59 -5.16
C LYS A 547 3.71 -33.71 -6.36
N GLN A 548 4.56 -34.71 -6.36
CA GLN A 548 5.46 -35.00 -7.49
C GLN A 548 4.68 -35.28 -8.77
N ARG A 549 3.59 -36.07 -8.69
CA ARG A 549 2.77 -36.45 -9.85
C ARG A 549 1.91 -35.32 -10.41
N PHE A 550 1.33 -34.47 -9.53
CA PHE A 550 0.37 -33.44 -9.91
C PHE A 550 0.96 -32.02 -9.90
N GLY A 551 2.23 -31.88 -9.53
CA GLY A 551 2.95 -30.60 -9.53
C GLY A 551 2.54 -29.63 -8.43
N LYS A 552 1.50 -29.95 -7.63
CA LYS A 552 0.97 -29.10 -6.55
C LYS A 552 0.61 -29.92 -5.32
N ALA A 553 0.76 -29.31 -4.12
CA ALA A 553 0.23 -29.87 -2.89
C ALA A 553 -1.32 -29.87 -2.93
N GLN A 554 -1.95 -30.73 -2.14
CA GLN A 554 -3.41 -30.90 -2.13
C GLN A 554 -4.16 -29.59 -1.90
N ALA A 555 -3.65 -28.73 -1.02
CA ALA A 555 -4.25 -27.43 -0.72
C ALA A 555 -4.33 -26.49 -1.95
N GLY A 556 -3.35 -26.55 -2.84
CA GLY A 556 -3.32 -25.72 -4.06
C GLY A 556 -3.87 -26.44 -5.32
N MET A 557 -4.56 -27.56 -5.17
CA MET A 557 -5.14 -28.28 -6.30
C MET A 557 -6.52 -27.73 -6.65
N SER A 558 -6.75 -27.45 -7.93
CA SER A 558 -8.09 -27.13 -8.46
C SER A 558 -9.01 -28.36 -8.42
N LEU A 559 -10.32 -28.13 -8.56
CA LEU A 559 -11.35 -29.17 -8.63
C LEU A 559 -10.95 -30.33 -9.55
N ARG A 560 -10.44 -30.01 -10.75
CA ARG A 560 -9.97 -30.99 -11.74
C ARG A 560 -8.80 -31.84 -11.23
N LEU A 561 -7.80 -31.19 -10.60
CA LEU A 561 -6.64 -31.89 -10.05
C LEU A 561 -7.02 -32.76 -8.84
N LEU A 562 -7.95 -32.30 -7.99
CA LEU A 562 -8.47 -33.07 -6.87
C LEU A 562 -9.22 -34.33 -7.36
N GLN A 563 -10.01 -34.20 -8.42
CA GLN A 563 -10.67 -35.37 -9.04
C GLN A 563 -9.64 -36.36 -9.61
N GLN A 564 -8.57 -35.88 -10.24
CA GLN A 564 -7.48 -36.72 -10.73
C GLN A 564 -6.72 -37.40 -9.60
N LYS A 565 -6.44 -36.67 -8.50
CA LYS A 565 -5.81 -37.22 -7.30
C LYS A 565 -6.68 -38.27 -6.65
N LYS A 566 -7.98 -38.04 -6.51
CA LYS A 566 -8.93 -39.04 -5.98
C LYS A 566 -8.91 -40.33 -6.79
N ARG A 567 -8.93 -40.23 -8.14
CA ARG A 567 -8.82 -41.43 -9.01
C ARG A 567 -7.49 -42.16 -8.84
N TRP A 568 -6.40 -41.42 -8.72
CA TRP A 568 -5.08 -42.00 -8.49
C TRP A 568 -4.98 -42.72 -7.14
N LEU A 569 -5.46 -42.11 -6.04
CA LEU A 569 -5.51 -42.74 -4.72
C LEU A 569 -6.34 -44.02 -4.73
N LYS A 570 -7.52 -44.02 -5.35
CA LYS A 570 -8.34 -45.21 -5.51
C LYS A 570 -7.60 -46.31 -6.30
N ARG A 571 -6.89 -45.95 -7.36
CA ARG A 571 -6.08 -46.88 -8.13
C ARG A 571 -4.92 -47.45 -7.33
N CYS A 572 -4.23 -46.64 -6.54
CA CYS A 572 -3.18 -47.11 -5.63
C CYS A 572 -3.74 -48.09 -4.59
N ALA A 573 -4.94 -47.81 -4.03
CA ALA A 573 -5.60 -48.72 -3.09
C ALA A 573 -5.96 -50.06 -3.74
N GLN A 574 -6.52 -50.03 -4.95
CA GLN A 574 -6.82 -51.26 -5.73
C GLN A 574 -5.57 -52.09 -6.01
N LEU A 575 -4.49 -51.43 -6.43
CA LEU A 575 -3.23 -52.10 -6.75
C LEU A 575 -2.38 -52.42 -5.52
N LYS A 576 -2.80 -51.88 -4.35
CA LYS A 576 -2.10 -52.04 -3.06
C LYS A 576 -0.62 -51.66 -3.15
N ARG A 577 -0.31 -50.63 -3.94
CA ARG A 577 1.00 -50.00 -4.11
C ARG A 577 0.88 -48.57 -4.64
N LEU A 578 1.86 -47.75 -4.36
CA LEU A 578 1.97 -46.42 -4.97
C LEU A 578 2.41 -46.54 -6.43
N VAL A 579 1.69 -45.89 -7.37
CA VAL A 579 1.92 -45.89 -8.81
C VAL A 579 2.11 -44.50 -9.38
#